data_5e4f0eaea013baaee1403770d953be76
#
_entry.id   5e4f0eaea013baaee1403770d953be76
#
_cell.length_a   1.000
_cell.length_b   1.000
_cell.length_c   1.000
_cell.angle_alpha   90.00
_cell.angle_beta   90.00
_cell.angle_gamma   90.00
#
_symmetry.space_group_name_H-M   'P 1'
#
loop_
_entity.id
_entity.type
_entity.pdbx_description
1 polymer ?
#
loop_
_entity_poly.entity_id
_entity_poly.type
_entity_poly.pdbx_seq_one_letter_code
_entity_poly.pdbx_strand_id
1 'polypeptide(L)'
;AVVEDFVAFMAGGDQRFTKDLTARMRAAAAAMDYEAAAVYRDRLQAIDAVLNKSALVLAEDTDADLFGIAEDELAAAVQHFVIRGGRVRGVRASTIEKELDISGADLVDQVIQRTYGNASGADIPRQVLVPALPEDAAELTEWLRERRGKNVSIQVAQRGGKADLMKTATLNAQQALMVHKTRRTSDYVARSRALTDLQEALGLEEAPLRIECFDVSHLSGTNVVASMVVFEDGLPRKDQYRSFSVAETTDDTESIHQVLTRRLAYLDRPEPDAEIAGDGTAPKRPRFAYRPQLLVVDGGQPQVQAAARALRDAGHEEIALCGIAKRLEEVWLPGEEYPVILPRTSEVLYLLQRLRDEAHRFAITHQRKRRRRDIQSVLAEVPGLGDARIRALLRHFGSVTALRGATEEQIAELPGIGPKLAASIRAHLSGG
;
A
#
# COMPACT_ATOMS: atom_id res chain seq x y z
N ALA A 1 1.46 -19.57 -44.92
CA ALA A 1 0.58 -20.57 -44.28
C ALA A 1 1.02 -20.81 -42.82
N VAL A 2 2.15 -21.51 -42.51
CA VAL A 2 2.50 -21.88 -41.14
C VAL A 2 2.74 -20.66 -40.23
N VAL A 3 3.40 -19.62 -40.73
CA VAL A 3 3.63 -18.36 -39.98
C VAL A 3 2.35 -17.57 -39.79
N GLU A 4 1.51 -17.50 -40.82
CA GLU A 4 0.19 -16.86 -40.76
C GLU A 4 -0.76 -17.58 -39.79
N ASP A 5 -0.74 -18.92 -39.80
CA ASP A 5 -1.51 -19.75 -38.88
C ASP A 5 -1.03 -19.57 -37.43
N PHE A 6 0.30 -19.46 -37.22
CA PHE A 6 0.87 -19.18 -35.91
C PHE A 6 0.52 -17.76 -35.41
N VAL A 7 0.60 -16.76 -36.30
CA VAL A 7 0.18 -15.38 -35.97
C VAL A 7 -1.32 -15.33 -35.64
N ALA A 8 -2.15 -16.02 -36.44
CA ALA A 8 -3.59 -16.10 -36.17
C ALA A 8 -3.91 -16.83 -34.83
N PHE A 9 -3.16 -17.89 -34.50
CA PHE A 9 -3.25 -18.58 -33.21
C PHE A 9 -2.88 -17.67 -32.05
N MET A 10 -1.77 -16.95 -32.14
CA MET A 10 -1.32 -16.00 -31.13
C MET A 10 -2.26 -14.79 -30.99
N ALA A 11 -2.98 -14.42 -32.06
CA ALA A 11 -3.97 -13.35 -32.07
C ALA A 11 -5.35 -13.77 -31.55
N GLY A 12 -5.53 -15.02 -31.05
CA GLY A 12 -6.80 -15.50 -30.49
C GLY A 12 -7.60 -16.42 -31.41
N GLY A 13 -7.05 -16.84 -32.52
CA GLY A 13 -7.66 -17.78 -33.46
C GLY A 13 -7.63 -19.25 -33.06
N ASP A 14 -7.39 -19.54 -31.78
CA ASP A 14 -7.26 -20.88 -31.20
C ASP A 14 -8.49 -21.77 -31.46
N GLN A 15 -9.70 -21.22 -31.42
CA GLN A 15 -10.93 -21.97 -31.71
C GLN A 15 -11.01 -22.47 -33.17
N ARG A 16 -10.55 -21.65 -34.13
CA ARG A 16 -10.53 -22.07 -35.53
C ARG A 16 -9.52 -23.20 -35.72
N PHE A 17 -8.36 -23.09 -35.09
CA PHE A 17 -7.29 -24.07 -35.17
C PHE A 17 -7.67 -25.40 -34.50
N THR A 18 -8.29 -25.35 -33.33
CA THR A 18 -8.78 -26.56 -32.60
C THR A 18 -9.94 -27.22 -33.35
N LYS A 19 -10.85 -26.46 -33.94
CA LYS A 19 -11.91 -27.03 -34.79
C LYS A 19 -11.38 -27.74 -36.04
N ASP A 20 -10.39 -27.15 -36.72
CA ASP A 20 -9.76 -27.77 -37.88
C ASP A 20 -9.03 -29.06 -37.52
N LEU A 21 -8.23 -29.04 -36.46
CA LEU A 21 -7.55 -30.24 -35.98
C LEU A 21 -8.53 -31.32 -35.49
N THR A 22 -9.62 -30.93 -34.88
CA THR A 22 -10.70 -31.88 -34.48
C THR A 22 -11.36 -32.48 -35.69
N ALA A 23 -11.63 -31.70 -36.74
CA ALA A 23 -12.21 -32.21 -37.99
C ALA A 23 -11.25 -33.20 -38.70
N ARG A 24 -9.95 -32.88 -38.77
CA ARG A 24 -8.93 -33.78 -39.32
C ARG A 24 -8.79 -35.07 -38.52
N MET A 25 -8.80 -34.98 -37.18
CA MET A 25 -8.79 -36.17 -36.32
C MET A 25 -9.98 -37.10 -36.59
N ARG A 26 -11.20 -36.54 -36.72
CA ARG A 26 -12.38 -37.31 -36.99
C ARG A 26 -12.37 -37.92 -38.41
N ALA A 27 -11.88 -37.17 -39.40
CA ALA A 27 -11.76 -37.66 -40.77
C ALA A 27 -10.74 -38.82 -40.86
N ALA A 28 -9.59 -38.73 -40.22
CA ALA A 28 -8.60 -39.79 -40.13
C ALA A 28 -9.17 -41.04 -39.41
N ALA A 29 -9.90 -40.87 -38.30
CA ALA A 29 -10.54 -41.97 -37.60
C ALA A 29 -11.64 -42.64 -38.46
N ALA A 30 -12.41 -41.88 -39.23
CA ALA A 30 -13.40 -42.41 -40.15
C ALA A 30 -12.78 -43.19 -41.33
N ALA A 31 -11.57 -42.80 -41.76
CA ALA A 31 -10.77 -43.51 -42.75
C ALA A 31 -10.00 -44.71 -42.17
N MET A 32 -10.19 -45.05 -40.88
CA MET A 32 -9.46 -46.08 -40.14
C MET A 32 -7.93 -45.84 -40.05
N ASP A 33 -7.49 -44.62 -40.34
CA ASP A 33 -6.07 -44.20 -40.11
C ASP A 33 -5.90 -43.75 -38.68
N TYR A 34 -5.71 -44.72 -37.79
CA TYR A 34 -5.60 -44.49 -36.35
C TYR A 34 -4.29 -43.82 -35.94
N GLU A 35 -3.23 -43.97 -36.75
CA GLU A 35 -1.95 -43.30 -36.48
C GLU A 35 -2.07 -41.79 -36.75
N ALA A 36 -2.64 -41.38 -37.87
CA ALA A 36 -2.89 -39.97 -38.12
C ALA A 36 -3.91 -39.37 -37.12
N ALA A 37 -4.94 -40.13 -36.74
CA ALA A 37 -5.89 -39.68 -35.71
C ALA A 37 -5.21 -39.47 -34.37
N ALA A 38 -4.28 -40.34 -33.94
CA ALA A 38 -3.52 -40.20 -32.70
C ALA A 38 -2.61 -38.96 -32.72
N VAL A 39 -1.94 -38.69 -33.83
CA VAL A 39 -1.11 -37.47 -33.99
C VAL A 39 -1.94 -36.18 -33.81
N TYR A 40 -3.15 -36.12 -34.41
CA TYR A 40 -4.03 -34.98 -34.27
C TYR A 40 -4.57 -34.85 -32.83
N ARG A 41 -4.90 -35.96 -32.18
CA ARG A 41 -5.31 -35.99 -30.77
C ARG A 41 -4.20 -35.44 -29.86
N ASP A 42 -2.98 -35.89 -30.04
CA ASP A 42 -1.84 -35.49 -29.22
C ASP A 42 -1.50 -34.01 -29.40
N ARG A 43 -1.67 -33.50 -30.64
CA ARG A 43 -1.57 -32.06 -30.92
C ARG A 43 -2.66 -31.26 -30.23
N LEU A 44 -3.90 -31.74 -30.25
CA LEU A 44 -5.01 -31.09 -29.52
C LEU A 44 -4.75 -31.08 -28.01
N GLN A 45 -4.27 -32.19 -27.44
CA GLN A 45 -3.92 -32.24 -26.01
C GLN A 45 -2.78 -31.29 -25.66
N ALA A 46 -1.74 -31.18 -26.51
CA ALA A 46 -0.66 -30.23 -26.29
C ALA A 46 -1.12 -28.78 -26.35
N ILE A 47 -2.00 -28.45 -27.29
CA ILE A 47 -2.62 -27.11 -27.38
C ILE A 47 -3.47 -26.84 -26.12
N ASP A 48 -4.27 -27.80 -25.72
CA ASP A 48 -5.15 -27.70 -24.54
C ASP A 48 -4.32 -27.53 -23.24
N ALA A 49 -3.21 -28.25 -23.10
CA ALA A 49 -2.30 -28.09 -21.98
C ALA A 49 -1.64 -26.70 -21.90
N VAL A 50 -1.29 -26.11 -23.06
CA VAL A 50 -0.76 -24.74 -23.14
C VAL A 50 -1.85 -23.71 -22.82
N LEU A 51 -3.06 -23.92 -23.34
CA LEU A 51 -4.19 -23.01 -23.16
C LEU A 51 -4.76 -23.09 -21.73
N ASN A 52 -4.75 -24.26 -21.09
CA ASN A 52 -5.25 -24.45 -19.73
C ASN A 52 -4.27 -24.01 -18.63
N LYS A 53 -3.00 -23.73 -18.94
CA LYS A 53 -2.07 -23.07 -17.99
C LYS A 53 -2.42 -21.64 -17.68
N SER A 54 -3.27 -20.97 -18.45
CA SER A 54 -3.81 -19.65 -18.13
C SER A 54 -5.03 -19.80 -17.21
N ALA A 55 -4.83 -19.70 -15.92
CA ALA A 55 -5.75 -20.09 -14.85
C ALA A 55 -7.05 -19.27 -14.73
N LEU A 56 -7.37 -18.35 -15.64
CA LEU A 56 -8.61 -17.56 -15.62
C LEU A 56 -9.25 -17.56 -17.00
N VAL A 57 -10.27 -18.40 -17.16
CA VAL A 57 -11.10 -18.48 -18.36
C VAL A 57 -12.44 -17.79 -18.09
N LEU A 58 -12.70 -16.71 -18.80
CA LEU A 58 -14.01 -16.07 -18.89
C LEU A 58 -14.84 -16.76 -19.99
N ALA A 59 -16.10 -16.33 -20.19
CA ALA A 59 -16.91 -16.82 -21.30
C ALA A 59 -16.16 -16.64 -22.63
N GLU A 60 -16.24 -17.64 -23.52
CA GLU A 60 -15.45 -17.70 -24.76
C GLU A 60 -15.70 -16.53 -25.73
N ASP A 61 -16.83 -15.86 -25.61
CA ASP A 61 -17.17 -14.66 -26.39
C ASP A 61 -16.66 -13.35 -25.81
N THR A 62 -15.96 -13.40 -24.65
CA THR A 62 -15.46 -12.21 -23.97
C THR A 62 -14.27 -11.61 -24.70
N ASP A 63 -14.47 -10.37 -25.22
CA ASP A 63 -13.46 -9.50 -25.82
C ASP A 63 -13.39 -8.21 -24.99
N ALA A 64 -12.38 -8.12 -24.13
CA ALA A 64 -12.25 -7.04 -23.16
C ALA A 64 -10.80 -6.66 -22.89
N ASP A 65 -10.59 -5.43 -22.47
CA ASP A 65 -9.39 -4.99 -21.79
C ASP A 65 -9.73 -4.64 -20.34
N LEU A 66 -8.88 -5.04 -19.41
CA LEU A 66 -9.11 -4.82 -18.00
C LEU A 66 -7.93 -4.06 -17.41
N PHE A 67 -8.23 -2.97 -16.72
CA PHE A 67 -7.23 -2.11 -16.06
C PHE A 67 -7.32 -2.26 -14.55
N GLY A 68 -6.34 -2.93 -13.94
CA GLY A 68 -6.13 -2.89 -12.50
C GLY A 68 -5.23 -1.71 -12.15
N ILE A 69 -5.65 -0.87 -11.23
CA ILE A 69 -4.94 0.34 -10.84
C ILE A 69 -4.69 0.32 -9.34
N ALA A 70 -3.48 0.68 -8.96
CA ALA A 70 -3.12 0.97 -7.58
C ALA A 70 -2.38 2.31 -7.57
N GLU A 71 -2.74 3.17 -6.64
CA GLU A 71 -2.20 4.51 -6.55
C GLU A 71 -1.86 4.92 -5.13
N ASP A 72 -0.97 5.87 -5.00
CA ASP A 72 -0.77 6.70 -3.82
C ASP A 72 -0.84 8.19 -4.22
N GLU A 73 -0.39 9.08 -3.36
CA GLU A 73 -0.47 10.51 -3.62
C GLU A 73 0.40 10.97 -4.78
N LEU A 74 1.53 10.31 -5.06
CA LEU A 74 2.53 10.76 -6.03
C LEU A 74 2.60 9.88 -7.28
N ALA A 75 2.19 8.61 -7.19
CA ALA A 75 2.33 7.68 -8.30
C ALA A 75 1.17 6.71 -8.39
N ALA A 76 0.97 6.17 -9.58
CA ALA A 76 0.05 5.07 -9.82
C ALA A 76 0.73 3.98 -10.65
N ALA A 77 0.39 2.73 -10.37
CA ALA A 77 0.76 1.59 -11.21
C ALA A 77 -0.49 1.03 -11.86
N VAL A 78 -0.37 0.71 -13.12
CA VAL A 78 -1.45 0.20 -13.97
C VAL A 78 -1.07 -1.17 -14.50
N GLN A 79 -1.97 -2.12 -14.35
CA GLN A 79 -1.91 -3.44 -14.97
C GLN A 79 -3.00 -3.54 -16.03
N HIS A 80 -2.60 -3.64 -17.28
CA HIS A 80 -3.51 -3.78 -18.41
C HIS A 80 -3.52 -5.22 -18.88
N PHE A 81 -4.66 -5.91 -18.71
CA PHE A 81 -4.90 -7.28 -19.16
C PHE A 81 -5.69 -7.24 -20.45
N VAL A 82 -5.10 -7.76 -21.51
CA VAL A 82 -5.73 -7.91 -22.82
C VAL A 82 -6.44 -9.26 -22.88
N ILE A 83 -7.77 -9.27 -22.97
CA ILE A 83 -8.62 -10.47 -22.95
C ILE A 83 -9.26 -10.64 -24.32
N ARG A 84 -8.98 -11.77 -24.98
CA ARG A 84 -9.56 -12.14 -26.27
C ARG A 84 -10.03 -13.59 -26.22
N GLY A 85 -11.26 -13.84 -26.66
CA GLY A 85 -11.87 -15.17 -26.62
C GLY A 85 -11.93 -15.73 -25.18
N GLY A 86 -12.26 -14.89 -24.19
CA GLY A 86 -12.35 -15.27 -22.79
C GLY A 86 -11.03 -15.54 -22.07
N ARG A 87 -9.88 -15.38 -22.74
CA ARG A 87 -8.54 -15.67 -22.18
C ARG A 87 -7.66 -14.45 -22.15
N VAL A 88 -6.83 -14.33 -21.11
CA VAL A 88 -5.80 -13.28 -21.02
C VAL A 88 -4.70 -13.59 -22.03
N ARG A 89 -4.54 -12.75 -23.04
CA ARG A 89 -3.56 -12.89 -24.12
C ARG A 89 -2.31 -12.05 -23.90
N GLY A 90 -2.40 -11.02 -23.09
CA GLY A 90 -1.28 -10.15 -22.78
C GLY A 90 -1.50 -9.42 -21.48
N VAL A 91 -0.39 -9.11 -20.83
CA VAL A 91 -0.34 -8.28 -19.63
C VAL A 91 0.71 -7.19 -19.86
N ARG A 92 0.32 -5.95 -19.65
CA ARG A 92 1.22 -4.79 -19.73
C ARG A 92 1.20 -4.08 -18.39
N ALA A 93 2.37 -3.74 -17.90
CA ALA A 93 2.52 -2.95 -16.68
C ALA A 93 3.09 -1.57 -17.03
N SER A 94 2.57 -0.54 -16.40
CA SER A 94 3.11 0.82 -16.49
C SER A 94 2.99 1.53 -15.16
N THR A 95 3.86 2.51 -14.94
CA THR A 95 3.81 3.41 -13.79
C THR A 95 3.59 4.83 -14.30
N ILE A 96 2.77 5.58 -13.60
CA ILE A 96 2.42 6.97 -13.89
C ILE A 96 2.80 7.80 -12.68
N GLU A 97 3.60 8.82 -12.86
CA GLU A 97 3.86 9.85 -11.85
C GLU A 97 2.73 10.88 -11.91
N LYS A 98 2.12 11.17 -10.77
CA LYS A 98 0.98 12.09 -10.67
C LYS A 98 1.51 13.52 -10.54
N GLU A 99 1.50 14.26 -11.64
CA GLU A 99 1.93 15.68 -11.66
C GLU A 99 0.95 16.60 -10.92
N LEU A 100 -0.32 16.19 -10.86
CA LEU A 100 -1.39 16.89 -10.18
C LEU A 100 -2.09 15.95 -9.21
N ASP A 101 -2.79 16.53 -8.24
CA ASP A 101 -3.67 15.76 -7.34
C ASP A 101 -4.95 15.39 -8.10
N ILE A 102 -4.91 14.24 -8.76
CA ILE A 102 -6.02 13.71 -9.57
C ILE A 102 -6.74 12.60 -8.83
N SER A 103 -8.05 12.55 -8.99
CA SER A 103 -8.88 11.49 -8.43
C SER A 103 -8.64 10.14 -9.13
N GLY A 104 -9.00 9.04 -8.46
CA GLY A 104 -8.95 7.72 -9.09
C GLY A 104 -9.80 7.62 -10.37
N ALA A 105 -10.89 8.38 -10.46
CA ALA A 105 -11.74 8.47 -11.65
C ALA A 105 -11.01 9.18 -12.81
N ASP A 106 -10.34 10.31 -12.54
CA ASP A 106 -9.54 11.04 -13.53
C ASP A 106 -8.34 10.21 -14.00
N LEU A 107 -7.76 9.43 -13.10
CA LEU A 107 -6.67 8.53 -13.44
C LEU A 107 -7.12 7.44 -14.42
N VAL A 108 -8.34 6.90 -14.26
CA VAL A 108 -8.93 5.94 -15.21
C VAL A 108 -9.08 6.59 -16.59
N ASP A 109 -9.58 7.81 -16.65
CA ASP A 109 -9.70 8.56 -17.91
C ASP A 109 -8.35 8.71 -18.62
N GLN A 110 -7.32 9.19 -17.90
CA GLN A 110 -5.97 9.32 -18.45
C GLN A 110 -5.39 7.99 -18.95
N VAL A 111 -5.61 6.89 -18.21
CA VAL A 111 -5.15 5.56 -18.61
C VAL A 111 -5.80 5.10 -19.91
N ILE A 112 -7.10 5.31 -20.05
CA ILE A 112 -7.86 4.94 -21.26
C ILE A 112 -7.39 5.80 -22.44
N GLN A 113 -7.31 7.11 -22.29
CA GLN A 113 -6.85 8.01 -23.33
C GLN A 113 -5.42 7.69 -23.79
N ARG A 114 -4.49 7.45 -22.84
CA ARG A 114 -3.12 7.08 -23.15
C ARG A 114 -3.03 5.73 -23.87
N THR A 115 -3.88 4.76 -23.49
CA THR A 115 -3.86 3.42 -24.07
C THR A 115 -4.41 3.41 -25.50
N TYR A 116 -5.49 4.15 -25.73
CA TYR A 116 -6.21 4.09 -27.02
C TYR A 116 -6.00 5.33 -27.88
N GLY A 117 -5.33 6.37 -27.39
CA GLY A 117 -5.13 7.62 -28.13
C GLY A 117 -4.45 7.43 -29.49
N ASN A 118 -3.49 6.49 -29.58
CA ASN A 118 -2.79 6.14 -30.82
C ASN A 118 -3.10 4.73 -31.30
N ALA A 119 -4.06 4.02 -30.69
CA ALA A 119 -4.40 2.67 -31.08
C ALA A 119 -5.22 2.62 -32.38
N SER A 120 -5.04 1.56 -33.14
CA SER A 120 -5.93 1.25 -34.26
C SER A 120 -7.34 0.91 -33.73
N GLY A 121 -8.38 1.25 -34.45
CA GLY A 121 -9.74 0.88 -34.08
C GLY A 121 -9.95 -0.64 -33.92
N ALA A 122 -9.14 -1.46 -34.59
CA ALA A 122 -9.14 -2.92 -34.47
C ALA A 122 -8.61 -3.41 -33.10
N ASP A 123 -7.77 -2.62 -32.43
CA ASP A 123 -7.17 -2.98 -31.14
C ASP A 123 -8.09 -2.64 -29.95
N ILE A 124 -9.10 -1.79 -30.18
CA ILE A 124 -10.06 -1.40 -29.14
C ILE A 124 -11.07 -2.54 -28.92
N PRO A 125 -11.23 -3.07 -27.68
CA PRO A 125 -12.12 -4.20 -27.41
C PRO A 125 -13.59 -3.78 -27.37
N ARG A 126 -14.48 -4.78 -27.23
CA ARG A 126 -15.92 -4.52 -26.98
C ARG A 126 -16.18 -3.95 -25.59
N GLN A 127 -15.37 -4.34 -24.62
CA GLN A 127 -15.54 -3.97 -23.22
C GLN A 127 -14.22 -3.46 -22.65
N VAL A 128 -14.29 -2.35 -21.92
CA VAL A 128 -13.19 -1.83 -21.10
C VAL A 128 -13.62 -1.96 -19.64
N LEU A 129 -12.91 -2.77 -18.88
CA LEU A 129 -13.19 -3.04 -17.48
C LEU A 129 -12.25 -2.21 -16.61
N VAL A 130 -12.81 -1.41 -15.72
CA VAL A 130 -12.09 -0.43 -14.90
C VAL A 130 -12.44 -0.59 -13.41
N PRO A 131 -11.59 -0.14 -12.47
CA PRO A 131 -11.90 -0.22 -11.05
C PRO A 131 -12.98 0.77 -10.60
N ALA A 132 -13.05 1.95 -11.27
CA ALA A 132 -14.06 2.99 -11.06
C ALA A 132 -14.42 3.61 -12.40
N LEU A 133 -15.65 4.11 -12.54
CA LEU A 133 -16.03 4.87 -13.75
C LEU A 133 -15.45 6.29 -13.64
N PRO A 134 -14.86 6.83 -14.73
CA PRO A 134 -14.54 8.24 -14.82
C PRO A 134 -15.80 9.10 -14.81
N GLU A 135 -15.66 10.38 -14.43
CA GLU A 135 -16.82 11.30 -14.38
C GLU A 135 -17.48 11.44 -15.75
N ASP A 136 -16.69 11.55 -16.82
CA ASP A 136 -17.14 11.68 -18.21
C ASP A 136 -17.19 10.34 -18.94
N ALA A 137 -17.58 9.25 -18.24
CA ALA A 137 -17.63 7.90 -18.80
C ALA A 137 -18.48 7.78 -20.09
N ALA A 138 -19.53 8.58 -20.23
CA ALA A 138 -20.38 8.59 -21.40
C ALA A 138 -19.65 9.15 -22.64
N GLU A 139 -18.97 10.27 -22.49
CA GLU A 139 -18.19 10.95 -23.55
C GLU A 139 -17.00 10.08 -23.96
N LEU A 140 -16.29 9.52 -22.99
CA LEU A 140 -15.17 8.61 -23.23
C LEU A 140 -15.62 7.34 -23.95
N THR A 141 -16.79 6.82 -23.62
CA THR A 141 -17.39 5.67 -24.31
C THR A 141 -17.71 6.00 -25.76
N GLU A 142 -18.27 7.18 -26.04
CA GLU A 142 -18.60 7.62 -27.41
C GLU A 142 -17.32 7.82 -28.23
N TRP A 143 -16.29 8.46 -27.66
CA TRP A 143 -14.99 8.61 -28.29
C TRP A 143 -14.35 7.25 -28.68
N LEU A 144 -14.41 6.24 -27.79
CA LEU A 144 -13.94 4.89 -28.09
C LEU A 144 -14.77 4.21 -29.18
N ARG A 145 -16.09 4.45 -29.20
CA ARG A 145 -17.02 3.91 -30.19
C ARG A 145 -16.76 4.46 -31.59
N GLU A 146 -16.53 5.76 -31.71
CA GLU A 146 -16.15 6.41 -32.96
C GLU A 146 -14.83 5.84 -33.52
N ARG A 147 -13.81 5.73 -32.64
CA ARG A 147 -12.50 5.18 -33.06
C ARG A 147 -12.56 3.72 -33.45
N ARG A 148 -13.37 2.92 -32.78
CA ARG A 148 -13.55 1.50 -33.07
C ARG A 148 -14.42 1.27 -34.31
N GLY A 149 -15.34 2.17 -34.62
CA GLY A 149 -16.41 1.99 -35.63
C GLY A 149 -17.47 0.96 -35.23
N LYS A 150 -17.51 0.53 -33.95
CA LYS A 150 -18.46 -0.46 -33.39
C LYS A 150 -18.69 -0.16 -31.92
N ASN A 151 -19.74 -0.79 -31.34
CA ASN A 151 -20.09 -0.60 -29.95
C ASN A 151 -18.92 -0.94 -28.98
N VAL A 152 -18.69 -0.04 -28.03
CA VAL A 152 -17.79 -0.21 -26.89
C VAL A 152 -18.58 0.07 -25.62
N SER A 153 -18.23 -0.57 -24.52
CA SER A 153 -18.75 -0.24 -23.20
C SER A 153 -17.61 -0.14 -22.16
N ILE A 154 -17.67 0.87 -21.30
CA ILE A 154 -16.81 1.01 -20.13
C ILE A 154 -17.62 0.56 -18.93
N GLN A 155 -17.09 -0.37 -18.12
CA GLN A 155 -17.82 -1.00 -17.02
C GLN A 155 -16.91 -1.29 -15.82
N VAL A 156 -17.49 -1.25 -14.62
CA VAL A 156 -16.85 -1.75 -13.40
C VAL A 156 -17.16 -3.24 -13.24
N ALA A 157 -16.13 -4.05 -13.04
CA ALA A 157 -16.27 -5.49 -12.85
C ALA A 157 -16.72 -5.80 -11.41
N GLN A 158 -18.03 -6.03 -11.21
CA GLN A 158 -18.61 -6.18 -9.86
C GLN A 158 -18.79 -7.63 -9.41
N ARG A 159 -18.97 -8.61 -10.34
CA ARG A 159 -19.32 -10.00 -10.02
C ARG A 159 -18.67 -11.00 -10.97
N GLY A 160 -18.50 -12.25 -10.46
CA GLY A 160 -18.00 -13.38 -11.25
C GLY A 160 -16.53 -13.26 -11.67
N GLY A 161 -16.12 -14.03 -12.65
CA GLY A 161 -14.73 -14.12 -13.10
C GLY A 161 -14.09 -12.79 -13.51
N LYS A 162 -14.86 -11.80 -13.99
CA LYS A 162 -14.37 -10.46 -14.29
C LYS A 162 -13.94 -9.71 -13.02
N ALA A 163 -14.70 -9.85 -11.94
CA ALA A 163 -14.35 -9.27 -10.64
C ALA A 163 -13.11 -9.93 -10.02
N ASP A 164 -12.98 -11.26 -10.17
CA ASP A 164 -11.80 -11.98 -9.67
C ASP A 164 -10.55 -11.60 -10.45
N LEU A 165 -10.68 -11.43 -11.78
CA LEU A 165 -9.60 -10.95 -12.62
C LEU A 165 -9.21 -9.50 -12.27
N MET A 166 -10.20 -8.63 -11.96
CA MET A 166 -9.96 -7.27 -11.49
C MET A 166 -9.17 -7.25 -10.17
N LYS A 167 -9.53 -8.11 -9.21
CA LYS A 167 -8.78 -8.25 -7.96
C LYS A 167 -7.32 -8.64 -8.23
N THR A 168 -7.10 -9.61 -9.13
CA THR A 168 -5.75 -10.05 -9.52
C THR A 168 -4.96 -8.92 -10.16
N ALA A 169 -5.55 -8.18 -11.09
CA ALA A 169 -4.89 -7.05 -11.74
C ALA A 169 -4.57 -5.92 -10.75
N THR A 170 -5.47 -5.63 -9.81
CA THR A 170 -5.25 -4.64 -8.76
C THR A 170 -4.13 -5.07 -7.81
N LEU A 171 -4.08 -6.34 -7.40
CA LEU A 171 -2.98 -6.86 -6.58
C LEU A 171 -1.64 -6.78 -7.30
N ASN A 172 -1.61 -7.09 -8.59
CA ASN A 172 -0.39 -6.95 -9.39
C ASN A 172 0.02 -5.47 -9.53
N ALA A 173 -0.94 -4.55 -9.66
CA ALA A 173 -0.67 -3.12 -9.66
C ALA A 173 -0.10 -2.66 -8.31
N GLN A 174 -0.64 -3.12 -7.19
CA GLN A 174 -0.10 -2.83 -5.85
C GLN A 174 1.35 -3.30 -5.69
N GLN A 175 1.66 -4.51 -6.17
CA GLN A 175 3.03 -5.03 -6.16
C GLN A 175 3.96 -4.20 -7.06
N ALA A 176 3.50 -3.81 -8.25
CA ALA A 176 4.28 -2.98 -9.16
C ALA A 176 4.57 -1.60 -8.57
N LEU A 177 3.60 -0.97 -7.91
CA LEU A 177 3.77 0.29 -7.20
C LEU A 177 4.79 0.16 -6.06
N MET A 178 4.72 -0.92 -5.28
CA MET A 178 5.68 -1.21 -4.22
C MET A 178 7.11 -1.39 -4.77
N VAL A 179 7.27 -2.12 -5.87
CA VAL A 179 8.57 -2.30 -6.53
C VAL A 179 9.10 -0.98 -7.06
N HIS A 180 8.26 -0.13 -7.66
CA HIS A 180 8.64 1.20 -8.11
C HIS A 180 9.17 2.06 -6.95
N LYS A 181 8.44 2.13 -5.85
CA LYS A 181 8.86 2.85 -4.63
C LYS A 181 10.18 2.30 -4.05
N THR A 182 10.33 0.98 -4.03
CA THR A 182 11.55 0.33 -3.51
C THR A 182 12.76 0.63 -4.38
N ARG A 183 12.61 0.63 -5.71
CA ARG A 183 13.71 0.99 -6.65
C ARG A 183 14.18 2.42 -6.43
N ARG A 184 13.26 3.39 -6.36
CA ARG A 184 13.62 4.80 -6.06
C ARG A 184 14.33 4.92 -4.71
N THR A 185 13.90 4.16 -3.72
CA THR A 185 14.52 4.16 -2.38
C THR A 185 15.93 3.61 -2.36
N SER A 186 16.20 2.57 -3.13
CA SER A 186 17.52 1.90 -3.17
C SER A 186 18.55 2.64 -4.03
N ASP A 187 18.11 3.57 -4.86
CA ASP A 187 18.98 4.36 -5.69
C ASP A 187 19.75 5.41 -4.84
N TYR A 188 21.07 5.24 -4.72
CA TYR A 188 21.93 6.15 -3.97
C TYR A 188 21.89 7.58 -4.52
N VAL A 189 21.90 7.71 -5.85
CA VAL A 189 21.90 9.02 -6.51
C VAL A 189 20.60 9.77 -6.24
N ALA A 190 19.45 9.07 -6.35
CA ALA A 190 18.14 9.64 -6.05
C ALA A 190 18.03 10.08 -4.59
N ARG A 191 18.55 9.27 -3.63
CA ARG A 191 18.55 9.63 -2.22
C ARG A 191 19.43 10.83 -1.92
N SER A 192 20.66 10.84 -2.44
CA SER A 192 21.58 11.97 -2.25
C SER A 192 20.99 13.26 -2.80
N ARG A 193 20.40 13.17 -4.00
CA ARG A 193 19.70 14.30 -4.61
C ARG A 193 18.52 14.77 -3.76
N ALA A 194 17.70 13.85 -3.24
CA ALA A 194 16.58 14.19 -2.38
C ALA A 194 16.99 14.98 -1.13
N LEU A 195 18.13 14.62 -0.52
CA LEU A 195 18.66 15.32 0.66
C LEU A 195 19.22 16.70 0.30
N THR A 196 19.90 16.83 -0.85
CA THR A 196 20.40 18.11 -1.35
C THR A 196 19.25 19.04 -1.75
N ASP A 197 18.28 18.54 -2.51
CA ASP A 197 17.12 19.30 -2.91
C ASP A 197 16.27 19.71 -1.68
N LEU A 198 16.21 18.88 -0.63
CA LEU A 198 15.57 19.22 0.66
C LEU A 198 16.31 20.34 1.38
N GLN A 199 17.62 20.30 1.41
CA GLN A 199 18.46 21.36 1.93
C GLN A 199 18.14 22.70 1.25
N GLU A 200 18.14 22.72 -0.08
CA GLU A 200 17.86 23.91 -0.88
C GLU A 200 16.42 24.44 -0.65
N ALA A 201 15.44 23.54 -0.66
CA ALA A 201 14.03 23.89 -0.51
C ALA A 201 13.69 24.49 0.87
N LEU A 202 14.38 24.05 1.92
CA LEU A 202 14.18 24.52 3.29
C LEU A 202 15.20 25.60 3.71
N GLY A 203 16.16 25.95 2.85
CA GLY A 203 17.21 26.93 3.14
C GLY A 203 18.17 26.49 4.26
N LEU A 204 18.47 25.20 4.36
CA LEU A 204 19.36 24.66 5.39
C LEU A 204 20.83 24.88 5.02
N GLU A 205 21.69 25.05 6.04
CA GLU A 205 23.14 25.19 5.82
C GLU A 205 23.76 23.91 5.25
N GLU A 206 23.28 22.72 5.71
CA GLU A 206 23.76 21.41 5.30
C GLU A 206 22.60 20.46 4.98
N ALA A 207 22.86 19.45 4.14
CA ALA A 207 21.90 18.42 3.85
C ALA A 207 21.54 17.62 5.12
N PRO A 208 20.25 17.44 5.45
CA PRO A 208 19.85 16.81 6.70
C PRO A 208 20.00 15.29 6.61
N LEU A 209 21.16 14.76 6.96
CA LEU A 209 21.45 13.33 6.93
C LEU A 209 20.62 12.55 7.96
N ARG A 210 20.34 13.17 9.13
CA ARG A 210 19.48 12.59 10.16
C ARG A 210 18.18 13.38 10.28
N ILE A 211 17.09 12.73 9.97
CA ILE A 211 15.74 13.29 10.01
C ILE A 211 14.90 12.48 11.00
N GLU A 212 14.22 13.14 11.91
CA GLU A 212 13.24 12.53 12.81
C GLU A 212 11.84 13.04 12.47
N CYS A 213 10.89 12.12 12.17
CA CYS A 213 9.53 12.46 11.84
C CYS A 213 8.57 12.01 12.95
N PHE A 214 7.66 12.91 13.33
CA PHE A 214 6.69 12.73 14.41
C PHE A 214 5.27 12.73 13.86
N ASP A 215 4.50 11.71 14.23
CA ASP A 215 3.07 11.60 13.98
C ASP A 215 2.34 11.45 15.32
N VAL A 216 1.26 12.23 15.50
CA VAL A 216 0.38 12.16 16.66
C VAL A 216 -0.94 11.54 16.24
N SER A 217 -1.24 10.39 16.80
CA SER A 217 -2.46 9.65 16.49
C SER A 217 -3.35 9.50 17.72
N HIS A 218 -4.63 9.90 17.59
CA HIS A 218 -5.63 9.72 18.63
C HIS A 218 -6.20 8.29 18.61
N LEU A 219 -6.16 7.64 19.77
CA LEU A 219 -6.91 6.39 20.00
C LEU A 219 -8.33 6.75 20.41
N SER A 220 -9.32 6.07 19.83
CA SER A 220 -10.73 6.19 20.22
C SER A 220 -10.84 6.03 21.75
N GLY A 221 -11.02 7.15 22.45
CA GLY A 221 -11.37 7.17 23.86
C GLY A 221 -10.50 8.04 24.74
N THR A 222 -9.23 7.84 24.97
CA THR A 222 -8.51 8.58 26.03
C THR A 222 -6.99 8.55 25.92
N ASN A 223 -6.41 7.77 25.04
CA ASN A 223 -4.95 7.65 24.99
C ASN A 223 -4.37 8.20 23.68
N VAL A 224 -3.67 9.32 23.76
CA VAL A 224 -2.90 9.88 22.66
C VAL A 224 -1.53 9.18 22.61
N VAL A 225 -1.16 8.70 21.45
CA VAL A 225 0.16 8.09 21.21
C VAL A 225 0.84 8.85 20.09
N ALA A 226 2.03 9.33 20.35
CA ALA A 226 2.89 9.87 19.31
C ALA A 226 3.94 8.83 18.90
N SER A 227 4.24 8.80 17.64
CA SER A 227 5.29 7.98 17.06
C SER A 227 6.43 8.84 16.53
N MET A 228 7.65 8.35 16.68
CA MET A 228 8.86 8.93 16.12
C MET A 228 9.55 7.90 15.24
N VAL A 229 9.76 8.23 13.99
CA VAL A 229 10.59 7.45 13.08
C VAL A 229 11.87 8.22 12.76
N VAL A 230 12.93 7.49 12.46
CA VAL A 230 14.26 8.06 12.20
C VAL A 230 14.72 7.59 10.82
N PHE A 231 15.19 8.54 10.03
CA PHE A 231 15.87 8.28 8.76
C PHE A 231 17.30 8.79 8.84
N GLU A 232 18.25 7.99 8.40
CA GLU A 232 19.64 8.36 8.22
C GLU A 232 20.04 8.11 6.76
N ASP A 233 20.67 9.09 6.14
CA ASP A 233 21.03 9.05 4.72
C ASP A 233 19.83 8.65 3.83
N GLY A 234 18.64 9.22 4.12
CA GLY A 234 17.39 8.93 3.41
C GLY A 234 16.84 7.51 3.60
N LEU A 235 17.38 6.71 4.52
CA LEU A 235 16.94 5.33 4.81
C LEU A 235 16.38 5.19 6.23
N PRO A 236 15.34 4.36 6.43
CA PRO A 236 14.70 4.17 7.73
C PRO A 236 15.61 3.40 8.71
N ARG A 237 15.80 3.94 9.90
CA ARG A 237 16.54 3.35 11.03
C ARG A 237 15.56 2.80 12.06
N LYS A 238 14.98 1.63 11.78
CA LYS A 238 13.89 1.02 12.56
C LYS A 238 14.27 0.71 14.02
N ASP A 239 15.54 0.48 14.30
CA ASP A 239 16.08 0.27 15.64
C ASP A 239 15.97 1.52 16.53
N GLN A 240 15.84 2.70 15.92
CA GLN A 240 15.75 3.99 16.59
C GLN A 240 14.32 4.53 16.70
N TYR A 241 13.30 3.82 16.20
CA TYR A 241 11.91 4.23 16.30
C TYR A 241 11.41 4.20 17.75
N ARG A 242 10.56 5.16 18.11
CA ARG A 242 9.98 5.27 19.46
C ARG A 242 8.53 5.65 19.41
N SER A 243 7.82 5.23 20.45
CA SER A 243 6.45 5.70 20.72
C SER A 243 6.41 6.36 22.08
N PHE A 244 5.68 7.46 22.18
CA PHE A 244 5.48 8.23 23.38
C PHE A 244 4.01 8.15 23.77
N SER A 245 3.75 7.83 25.04
CA SER A 245 2.42 8.04 25.62
C SER A 245 2.32 9.51 26.00
N VAL A 246 1.33 10.19 25.49
CA VAL A 246 1.04 11.59 25.82
C VAL A 246 -0.04 11.61 26.92
N ALA A 247 0.03 12.57 27.82
CA ALA A 247 -1.04 12.79 28.79
C ALA A 247 -2.34 13.11 28.03
N GLU A 248 -3.50 12.80 28.65
CA GLU A 248 -4.80 13.02 28.04
C GLU A 248 -4.96 14.49 27.65
N THR A 249 -4.91 14.75 26.35
CA THR A 249 -5.23 16.03 25.75
C THR A 249 -5.95 15.76 24.45
N THR A 250 -6.93 16.58 24.14
CA THR A 250 -7.65 16.54 22.86
C THR A 250 -6.98 17.43 21.81
N ASP A 251 -5.90 18.12 22.19
CA ASP A 251 -5.18 19.06 21.33
C ASP A 251 -3.91 18.43 20.78
N ASP A 252 -3.87 18.24 19.45
CA ASP A 252 -2.71 17.72 18.72
C ASP A 252 -1.47 18.58 18.89
N THR A 253 -1.64 19.91 18.99
CA THR A 253 -0.54 20.86 19.14
C THR A 253 0.15 20.70 20.48
N GLU A 254 -0.63 20.54 21.56
CA GLU A 254 -0.09 20.28 22.88
C GLU A 254 0.59 18.91 22.95
N SER A 255 0.04 17.91 22.26
CA SER A 255 0.66 16.58 22.16
C SER A 255 2.04 16.63 21.51
N ILE A 256 2.18 17.35 20.40
CA ILE A 256 3.45 17.55 19.70
C ILE A 256 4.46 18.26 20.62
N HIS A 257 4.04 19.33 21.28
CA HIS A 257 4.91 20.06 22.22
C HIS A 257 5.44 19.14 23.32
N GLN A 258 4.58 18.37 24.00
CA GLN A 258 4.97 17.44 25.05
C GLN A 258 5.96 16.36 24.55
N VAL A 259 5.71 15.79 23.37
CA VAL A 259 6.56 14.74 22.81
C VAL A 259 7.94 15.29 22.47
N LEU A 260 8.00 16.44 21.80
CA LEU A 260 9.27 17.07 21.45
C LEU A 260 10.06 17.52 22.69
N THR A 261 9.40 18.11 23.68
CA THR A 261 10.04 18.45 24.95
C THR A 261 10.71 17.23 25.61
N ARG A 262 10.00 16.08 25.63
CA ARG A 262 10.58 14.82 26.12
C ARG A 262 11.74 14.34 25.26
N ARG A 263 11.64 14.44 23.93
CA ARG A 263 12.71 14.03 23.03
C ARG A 263 13.96 14.88 23.19
N LEU A 264 13.79 16.20 23.24
CA LEU A 264 14.87 17.17 23.35
C LEU A 264 15.61 17.07 24.71
N ALA A 265 14.89 16.79 25.78
CA ALA A 265 15.52 16.57 27.11
C ALA A 265 16.54 15.41 27.13
N TYR A 266 16.56 14.54 26.13
CA TYR A 266 17.60 13.51 26.00
C TYR A 266 18.90 14.04 25.37
N LEU A 267 18.82 15.17 24.62
CA LEU A 267 20.00 15.78 24.02
C LEU A 267 20.88 16.47 25.08
N ASP A 268 20.26 16.96 26.15
CA ASP A 268 20.96 17.68 27.25
C ASP A 268 21.54 16.75 28.32
N ARG A 269 21.26 15.44 28.19
CA ARG A 269 21.83 14.49 29.14
C ARG A 269 23.33 14.34 28.90
N PRO A 270 24.18 14.53 29.94
CA PRO A 270 25.59 14.27 29.78
C PRO A 270 25.82 12.84 29.29
N GLU A 271 26.72 12.68 28.34
CA GLU A 271 27.13 11.32 27.92
C GLU A 271 27.59 10.61 29.20
N PRO A 272 27.11 9.41 29.52
CA PRO A 272 27.67 8.64 30.58
C PRO A 272 29.17 8.48 30.27
N ASP A 273 30.03 8.84 31.23
CA ASP A 273 31.47 8.66 31.11
C ASP A 273 31.73 7.30 30.48
N ALA A 274 32.44 7.30 29.38
CA ALA A 274 32.76 6.10 28.63
C ALA A 274 33.77 5.29 29.46
N GLU A 275 33.34 4.66 30.56
CA GLU A 275 34.07 3.58 31.16
C GLU A 275 34.18 2.49 30.10
N ILE A 276 35.38 2.36 29.54
CA ILE A 276 35.76 1.27 28.67
C ILE A 276 35.50 0.00 29.46
N ALA A 277 34.41 -0.70 29.15
CA ALA A 277 34.18 -2.02 29.70
C ALA A 277 35.43 -2.85 29.40
N GLY A 278 35.99 -3.49 30.44
CA GLY A 278 37.30 -4.16 30.39
C GLY A 278 37.39 -5.35 29.41
N ASP A 279 36.35 -5.56 28.56
CA ASP A 279 36.27 -6.58 27.51
C ASP A 279 36.54 -6.03 26.11
N GLY A 280 36.90 -4.76 25.94
CA GLY A 280 37.21 -4.16 24.64
C GLY A 280 36.00 -3.88 23.76
N THR A 281 34.76 -4.09 24.23
CA THR A 281 33.53 -3.72 23.50
C THR A 281 33.30 -2.20 23.64
N ALA A 282 33.23 -1.50 22.51
CA ALA A 282 32.91 -0.07 22.50
C ALA A 282 31.59 0.17 23.25
N PRO A 283 31.51 1.16 24.15
CA PRO A 283 30.31 1.46 24.91
C PRO A 283 29.15 1.72 23.92
N LYS A 284 28.03 1.02 24.10
CA LYS A 284 26.81 1.31 23.34
C LYS A 284 26.40 2.72 23.69
N ARG A 285 26.53 3.66 22.74
CA ARG A 285 26.04 5.02 22.91
C ARG A 285 24.61 5.01 23.42
N PRO A 286 24.24 5.88 24.37
CA PRO A 286 22.90 5.92 24.90
C PRO A 286 21.91 6.14 23.76
N ARG A 287 20.84 5.39 23.77
CA ARG A 287 19.74 5.54 22.81
C ARG A 287 19.22 6.98 22.94
N PHE A 288 19.10 7.73 21.83
CA PHE A 288 18.75 9.16 21.73
C PHE A 288 19.89 10.18 21.85
N ALA A 289 21.14 9.80 21.96
CA ALA A 289 22.27 10.73 22.01
C ALA A 289 22.53 11.47 20.68
N TYR A 290 21.93 11.02 19.60
CA TYR A 290 22.16 11.62 18.28
C TYR A 290 21.22 12.80 18.05
N ARG A 291 21.79 13.96 17.77
CA ARG A 291 21.05 15.17 17.43
C ARG A 291 20.49 15.04 16.01
N PRO A 292 19.19 15.29 15.79
CA PRO A 292 18.64 15.39 14.45
C PRO A 292 19.07 16.72 13.81
N GLN A 293 19.27 16.71 12.51
CA GLN A 293 19.49 17.93 11.72
C GLN A 293 18.15 18.53 11.26
N LEU A 294 17.13 17.68 11.10
CA LEU A 294 15.78 18.10 10.76
C LEU A 294 14.73 17.34 11.56
N LEU A 295 13.81 18.07 12.16
CA LEU A 295 12.58 17.56 12.72
C LEU A 295 11.44 17.77 11.71
N VAL A 296 10.65 16.75 11.49
CA VAL A 296 9.46 16.78 10.64
C VAL A 296 8.25 16.44 11.50
N VAL A 297 7.21 17.23 11.43
CA VAL A 297 5.92 16.93 12.07
C VAL A 297 4.85 16.64 11.02
N ASP A 298 4.07 15.59 11.23
CA ASP A 298 2.89 15.32 10.42
C ASP A 298 1.79 16.29 10.84
N GLY A 299 1.70 17.40 10.12
CA GLY A 299 0.77 18.48 10.41
C GLY A 299 1.13 19.78 9.73
N GLY A 300 0.18 20.70 9.72
CA GLY A 300 0.32 22.02 9.12
C GLY A 300 0.91 23.05 10.08
N GLN A 301 0.66 24.33 9.78
CA GLN A 301 1.19 25.47 10.51
C GLN A 301 0.97 25.43 12.03
N PRO A 302 -0.21 25.04 12.59
CA PRO A 302 -0.39 25.01 14.04
C PRO A 302 0.56 24.01 14.74
N GLN A 303 0.75 22.82 14.13
CA GLN A 303 1.64 21.78 14.64
C GLN A 303 3.10 22.21 14.57
N VAL A 304 3.50 22.86 13.48
CA VAL A 304 4.85 23.43 13.33
C VAL A 304 5.12 24.50 14.37
N GLN A 305 4.17 25.37 14.66
CA GLN A 305 4.33 26.39 15.70
C GLN A 305 4.45 25.78 17.10
N ALA A 306 3.70 24.70 17.39
CA ALA A 306 3.82 23.98 18.66
C ALA A 306 5.20 23.31 18.79
N ALA A 307 5.70 22.71 17.72
CA ALA A 307 7.03 22.13 17.66
C ALA A 307 8.13 23.18 17.81
N ALA A 308 7.98 24.33 17.16
CA ALA A 308 8.92 25.46 17.31
C ALA A 308 8.96 26.00 18.74
N ARG A 309 7.82 26.05 19.44
CA ARG A 309 7.81 26.39 20.88
C ARG A 309 8.61 25.38 21.70
N ALA A 310 8.43 24.09 21.46
CA ALA A 310 9.17 23.06 22.18
C ALA A 310 10.69 23.18 21.95
N LEU A 311 11.13 23.52 20.74
CA LEU A 311 12.55 23.79 20.44
C LEU A 311 13.08 24.98 21.21
N ARG A 312 12.35 26.10 21.24
CA ARG A 312 12.71 27.29 22.02
C ARG A 312 12.78 27.01 23.50
N ASP A 313 11.76 26.35 24.05
CA ASP A 313 11.69 26.04 25.47
C ASP A 313 12.84 25.12 25.94
N ALA A 314 13.34 24.26 25.03
CA ALA A 314 14.45 23.38 25.24
C ALA A 314 15.84 24.02 24.88
N GLY A 315 15.87 25.22 24.28
CA GLY A 315 17.12 25.87 23.86
C GLY A 315 17.80 25.24 22.65
N HIS A 316 17.05 24.60 21.76
CA HIS A 316 17.53 23.89 20.56
C HIS A 316 16.99 24.47 19.26
N GLU A 317 16.89 25.80 19.17
CA GLU A 317 16.35 26.50 17.98
C GLU A 317 17.19 26.30 16.71
N GLU A 318 18.43 25.83 16.85
CA GLU A 318 19.33 25.50 15.74
C GLU A 318 18.95 24.20 15.01
N ILE A 319 18.06 23.39 15.57
CA ILE A 319 17.54 22.20 14.88
C ILE A 319 16.48 22.65 13.88
N ALA A 320 16.67 22.35 12.60
CA ALA A 320 15.71 22.68 11.58
C ALA A 320 14.38 21.96 11.80
N LEU A 321 13.28 22.61 11.44
CA LEU A 321 11.93 22.12 11.63
C LEU A 321 11.09 22.39 10.39
N CYS A 322 10.29 21.38 9.96
CA CYS A 322 9.22 21.58 9.01
C CYS A 322 8.00 20.70 9.34
N GLY A 323 6.86 21.05 8.75
CA GLY A 323 5.65 20.26 8.82
C GLY A 323 5.19 19.82 7.44
N ILE A 324 4.62 18.62 7.37
CA ILE A 324 4.00 18.09 6.15
C ILE A 324 2.49 18.15 6.36
N ALA A 325 1.81 19.00 5.59
CA ALA A 325 0.37 19.13 5.67
C ALA A 325 -0.38 17.97 4.99
N LYS A 326 -1.70 18.01 5.06
CA LYS A 326 -2.57 17.04 4.39
C LYS A 326 -2.32 16.98 2.88
N ARG A 327 -2.01 18.13 2.27
CA ARG A 327 -1.46 18.19 0.90
C ARG A 327 0.05 18.03 0.99
N LEU A 328 0.56 16.95 0.45
CA LEU A 328 1.96 16.55 0.59
C LEU A 328 2.95 17.59 0.02
N GLU A 329 2.55 18.29 -1.04
CA GLU A 329 3.34 19.36 -1.66
C GLU A 329 3.52 20.59 -0.80
N GLU A 330 2.69 20.78 0.23
CA GLU A 330 2.74 21.93 1.13
C GLU A 330 3.62 21.63 2.34
N VAL A 331 4.81 22.20 2.36
CA VAL A 331 5.76 22.07 3.49
C VAL A 331 5.77 23.37 4.29
N TRP A 332 5.41 23.29 5.55
CA TRP A 332 5.31 24.43 6.45
C TRP A 332 6.60 24.64 7.24
N LEU A 333 7.06 25.89 7.28
CA LEU A 333 8.23 26.31 8.07
C LEU A 333 7.81 27.15 9.27
N PRO A 334 8.63 27.18 10.35
CA PRO A 334 8.36 28.03 11.50
C PRO A 334 8.39 29.52 11.11
N GLY A 335 7.35 30.26 11.51
CA GLY A 335 7.28 31.72 11.29
C GLY A 335 6.85 32.14 9.89
N GLU A 336 6.72 31.22 8.94
CA GLU A 336 6.27 31.53 7.58
C GLU A 336 4.74 31.59 7.50
N GLU A 337 4.23 32.55 6.74
CA GLU A 337 2.79 32.72 6.50
C GLU A 337 2.27 31.75 5.43
N TYR A 338 3.14 31.35 4.50
CA TYR A 338 2.82 30.48 3.38
C TYR A 338 3.72 29.23 3.36
N PRO A 339 3.20 28.09 2.90
CA PRO A 339 4.01 26.88 2.76
C PRO A 339 4.98 26.96 1.59
N VAL A 340 6.08 26.26 1.68
CA VAL A 340 6.95 25.96 0.54
C VAL A 340 6.25 24.90 -0.31
N ILE A 341 6.06 25.17 -1.60
CA ILE A 341 5.42 24.25 -2.54
C ILE A 341 6.50 23.45 -3.27
N LEU A 342 6.48 22.14 -3.09
CA LEU A 342 7.42 21.22 -3.74
C LEU A 342 6.78 20.61 -5.00
N PRO A 343 7.54 20.45 -6.10
CA PRO A 343 7.05 19.75 -7.28
C PRO A 343 6.71 18.28 -6.95
N ARG A 344 5.55 17.80 -7.41
CA ARG A 344 5.06 16.43 -7.11
C ARG A 344 5.97 15.32 -7.64
N THR A 345 6.75 15.59 -8.67
CA THR A 345 7.72 14.65 -9.27
C THR A 345 9.12 14.74 -8.65
N SER A 346 9.32 15.61 -7.66
CA SER A 346 10.64 15.81 -7.03
C SER A 346 11.02 14.65 -6.09
N GLU A 347 12.31 14.33 -6.03
CA GLU A 347 12.83 13.32 -5.09
C GLU A 347 12.63 13.74 -3.62
N VAL A 348 12.61 15.05 -3.34
CA VAL A 348 12.28 15.60 -2.02
C VAL A 348 10.90 15.16 -1.58
N LEU A 349 9.90 15.33 -2.44
CA LEU A 349 8.53 15.00 -2.10
C LEU A 349 8.35 13.49 -1.86
N TYR A 350 9.02 12.65 -2.64
CA TYR A 350 9.07 11.20 -2.40
C TYR A 350 9.74 10.84 -1.07
N LEU A 351 10.79 11.56 -0.67
CA LEU A 351 11.43 11.36 0.63
C LEU A 351 10.49 11.74 1.78
N LEU A 352 9.83 12.90 1.69
CA LEU A 352 8.88 13.37 2.70
C LEU A 352 7.65 12.46 2.80
N GLN A 353 7.11 12.00 1.67
CA GLN A 353 6.04 11.00 1.64
C GLN A 353 6.46 9.74 2.40
N ARG A 354 7.65 9.23 2.14
CA ARG A 354 8.15 8.03 2.81
C ARG A 354 8.31 8.23 4.33
N LEU A 355 8.79 9.39 4.75
CA LEU A 355 8.89 9.74 6.17
C LEU A 355 7.52 9.72 6.84
N ARG A 356 6.54 10.39 6.25
CA ARG A 356 5.17 10.45 6.75
C ARG A 356 4.51 9.07 6.76
N ASP A 357 4.56 8.33 5.64
CA ASP A 357 3.96 7.00 5.53
C ASP A 357 4.56 6.03 6.56
N GLU A 358 5.86 6.12 6.81
CA GLU A 358 6.55 5.26 7.78
C GLU A 358 6.18 5.64 9.23
N ALA A 359 6.04 6.95 9.54
CA ALA A 359 5.58 7.41 10.84
C ALA A 359 4.15 6.93 11.13
N HIS A 360 3.25 7.11 10.17
CA HIS A 360 1.88 6.64 10.25
C HIS A 360 1.78 5.10 10.36
N ARG A 361 2.54 4.37 9.55
CA ARG A 361 2.61 2.90 9.62
C ARG A 361 3.08 2.41 10.99
N PHE A 362 4.10 3.06 11.55
CA PHE A 362 4.64 2.72 12.86
C PHE A 362 3.62 3.01 13.96
N ALA A 363 2.94 4.16 13.92
CA ALA A 363 1.86 4.53 14.84
C ALA A 363 0.75 3.46 14.88
N ILE A 364 0.20 3.09 13.71
CA ILE A 364 -0.84 2.05 13.60
C ILE A 364 -0.35 0.71 14.15
N THR A 365 0.87 0.31 13.82
CA THR A 365 1.43 -0.97 14.28
C THR A 365 1.59 -1.00 15.79
N HIS A 366 2.05 0.09 16.38
CA HIS A 366 2.23 0.21 17.82
C HIS A 366 0.89 0.25 18.56
N GLN A 367 -0.09 0.98 18.02
CA GLN A 367 -1.46 1.01 18.54
C GLN A 367 -2.08 -0.39 18.59
N ARG A 368 -1.93 -1.19 17.50
CA ARG A 368 -2.42 -2.57 17.46
C ARG A 368 -1.75 -3.47 18.50
N LYS A 369 -0.43 -3.31 18.71
CA LYS A 369 0.31 -4.05 19.74
C LYS A 369 -0.12 -3.67 21.15
N ARG A 370 -0.32 -2.39 21.43
CA ARG A 370 -0.78 -1.89 22.73
C ARG A 370 -2.20 -2.39 23.01
N ARG A 371 -3.12 -2.19 22.07
CA ARG A 371 -4.50 -2.72 22.19
C ARG A 371 -4.52 -4.22 22.46
N ARG A 372 -3.65 -5.01 21.83
CA ARG A 372 -3.51 -6.44 22.13
C ARG A 372 -3.02 -6.70 23.56
N ARG A 373 -2.08 -5.93 24.08
CA ARG A 373 -1.56 -6.07 25.45
C ARG A 373 -2.64 -5.70 26.49
N ASP A 374 -3.32 -4.58 26.28
CA ASP A 374 -4.39 -4.13 27.17
C ASP A 374 -5.52 -5.17 27.24
N ILE A 375 -5.85 -5.76 26.10
CA ILE A 375 -6.80 -6.87 25.98
C ILE A 375 -6.30 -8.13 26.70
N GLN A 376 -5.04 -8.49 26.52
CA GLN A 376 -4.43 -9.63 27.21
C GLN A 376 -4.43 -9.40 28.71
N SER A 377 -4.15 -8.18 29.18
CA SER A 377 -4.20 -7.80 30.58
C SER A 377 -5.60 -7.98 31.16
N VAL A 378 -6.63 -7.43 30.52
CA VAL A 378 -8.04 -7.56 30.96
C VAL A 378 -8.48 -9.03 31.00
N LEU A 379 -8.13 -9.82 30.00
CA LEU A 379 -8.47 -11.24 29.96
C LEU A 379 -7.64 -12.09 30.96
N ALA A 380 -6.42 -11.65 31.28
CA ALA A 380 -5.57 -12.34 32.25
C ALA A 380 -6.13 -12.23 33.71
N GLU A 381 -6.98 -11.25 33.99
CA GLU A 381 -7.66 -11.10 35.29
C GLU A 381 -8.80 -12.11 35.48
N VAL A 382 -9.25 -12.79 34.39
CA VAL A 382 -10.29 -13.83 34.49
C VAL A 382 -9.71 -15.11 35.08
N PRO A 383 -10.16 -15.57 36.24
CA PRO A 383 -9.66 -16.77 36.90
C PRO A 383 -9.79 -18.01 36.00
N GLY A 384 -8.68 -18.74 35.83
CA GLY A 384 -8.64 -19.94 35.00
C GLY A 384 -8.43 -19.72 33.49
N LEU A 385 -8.27 -18.47 33.06
CA LEU A 385 -7.99 -18.13 31.66
C LEU A 385 -6.49 -17.91 31.44
N GLY A 386 -5.77 -18.98 31.17
CA GLY A 386 -4.32 -18.90 30.88
C GLY A 386 -4.01 -18.41 29.49
N ASP A 387 -2.74 -17.98 29.25
CA ASP A 387 -2.23 -17.33 28.01
C ASP A 387 -2.58 -18.08 26.72
N ALA A 388 -2.59 -19.41 26.73
CA ALA A 388 -2.93 -20.21 25.55
C ALA A 388 -4.40 -20.02 25.15
N ARG A 389 -5.32 -19.97 26.11
CA ARG A 389 -6.75 -19.74 25.89
C ARG A 389 -7.03 -18.31 25.49
N ILE A 390 -6.35 -17.32 26.09
CA ILE A 390 -6.42 -15.90 25.68
C ILE A 390 -6.04 -15.75 24.23
N ARG A 391 -4.92 -16.37 23.81
CA ARG A 391 -4.49 -16.34 22.39
C ARG A 391 -5.49 -17.02 21.46
N ALA A 392 -6.14 -18.12 21.89
CA ALA A 392 -7.15 -18.80 21.10
C ALA A 392 -8.41 -17.92 20.93
N LEU A 393 -8.90 -17.29 22.00
CA LEU A 393 -10.01 -16.32 21.97
C LEU A 393 -9.74 -15.17 21.02
N LEU A 394 -8.57 -14.52 21.14
CA LEU A 394 -8.20 -13.38 20.29
C LEU A 394 -8.01 -13.78 18.82
N ARG A 395 -7.57 -15.00 18.55
CA ARG A 395 -7.46 -15.50 17.19
C ARG A 395 -8.82 -15.76 16.55
N HIS A 396 -9.77 -16.30 17.34
CA HIS A 396 -11.10 -16.66 16.85
C HIS A 396 -12.02 -15.44 16.68
N PHE A 397 -12.11 -14.58 17.68
CA PHE A 397 -12.99 -13.41 17.65
C PHE A 397 -12.37 -12.15 17.06
N GLY A 398 -11.04 -12.12 16.86
CA GLY A 398 -10.31 -11.00 16.24
C GLY A 398 -10.23 -9.73 17.09
N SER A 399 -11.20 -9.46 17.96
CA SER A 399 -11.25 -8.27 18.82
C SER A 399 -12.06 -8.51 20.10
N VAL A 400 -11.83 -7.68 21.16
CA VAL A 400 -12.67 -7.71 22.37
C VAL A 400 -14.09 -7.24 22.12
N THR A 401 -14.26 -6.32 21.19
CA THR A 401 -15.61 -5.86 20.82
C THR A 401 -16.42 -7.02 20.24
N ALA A 402 -15.83 -7.82 19.36
CA ALA A 402 -16.46 -9.03 18.85
C ALA A 402 -16.66 -10.07 19.97
N LEU A 403 -15.69 -10.21 20.89
CA LEU A 403 -15.79 -11.13 22.03
C LEU A 403 -16.87 -10.66 23.03
N ARG A 404 -17.02 -9.36 23.27
CA ARG A 404 -18.13 -8.80 24.09
C ARG A 404 -19.50 -9.04 23.46
N GLY A 405 -19.58 -9.01 22.13
CA GLY A 405 -20.81 -9.30 21.39
C GLY A 405 -21.13 -10.79 21.23
N ALA A 406 -20.20 -11.67 21.55
CA ALA A 406 -20.38 -13.10 21.43
C ALA A 406 -21.25 -13.68 22.55
N THR A 407 -22.00 -14.73 22.25
CA THR A 407 -22.76 -15.47 23.25
C THR A 407 -21.88 -16.41 24.07
N GLU A 408 -22.33 -16.86 25.23
CA GLU A 408 -21.59 -17.83 26.06
C GLU A 408 -21.38 -19.15 25.33
N GLU A 409 -22.35 -19.56 24.52
CA GLU A 409 -22.24 -20.75 23.66
C GLU A 409 -21.13 -20.63 22.64
N GLN A 410 -21.06 -19.49 21.94
CA GLN A 410 -19.99 -19.22 20.93
C GLN A 410 -18.59 -19.20 21.57
N ILE A 411 -18.48 -18.67 22.80
CA ILE A 411 -17.23 -18.66 23.54
C ILE A 411 -16.86 -20.09 24.01
N ALA A 412 -17.85 -20.88 24.42
CA ALA A 412 -17.67 -22.25 24.88
C ALA A 412 -17.35 -23.25 23.75
N GLU A 413 -17.59 -22.92 22.48
CA GLU A 413 -17.21 -23.74 21.32
C GLU A 413 -15.70 -23.85 21.16
N LEU A 414 -14.92 -22.94 21.74
CA LEU A 414 -13.46 -22.99 21.63
C LEU A 414 -12.85 -24.12 22.47
N PRO A 415 -11.90 -24.88 21.89
CA PRO A 415 -11.22 -25.96 22.61
C PRO A 415 -10.58 -25.49 23.92
N GLY A 416 -10.95 -26.12 25.01
CA GLY A 416 -10.44 -25.82 26.34
C GLY A 416 -11.18 -24.72 27.11
N ILE A 417 -12.28 -24.18 26.58
CA ILE A 417 -13.16 -23.23 27.24
C ILE A 417 -14.52 -23.92 27.50
N GLY A 418 -14.78 -24.27 28.75
CA GLY A 418 -16.07 -24.84 29.16
C GLY A 418 -17.09 -23.75 29.48
N PRO A 419 -18.40 -24.13 29.64
CA PRO A 419 -19.49 -23.17 29.89
C PRO A 419 -19.29 -22.24 31.11
N LYS A 420 -18.71 -22.77 32.19
CA LYS A 420 -18.40 -21.97 33.39
C LYS A 420 -17.36 -20.89 33.14
N LEU A 421 -16.32 -21.22 32.32
CA LEU A 421 -15.28 -20.27 31.99
C LEU A 421 -15.80 -19.22 30.97
N ALA A 422 -16.65 -19.63 30.02
CA ALA A 422 -17.29 -18.73 29.06
C ALA A 422 -18.18 -17.69 29.79
N ALA A 423 -18.99 -18.13 30.77
CA ALA A 423 -19.79 -17.24 31.61
C ALA A 423 -18.92 -16.26 32.42
N SER A 424 -17.81 -16.73 33.00
CA SER A 424 -16.85 -15.90 33.72
C SER A 424 -16.20 -14.83 32.84
N ILE A 425 -15.79 -15.21 31.62
CA ILE A 425 -15.22 -14.27 30.62
C ILE A 425 -16.24 -13.18 30.29
N ARG A 426 -17.47 -13.58 30.03
CA ARG A 426 -18.54 -12.63 29.66
C ARG A 426 -18.90 -11.68 30.79
N ALA A 427 -19.03 -12.20 32.01
CA ALA A 427 -19.30 -11.39 33.21
C ALA A 427 -18.18 -10.33 33.41
N HIS A 428 -16.91 -10.73 33.25
CA HIS A 428 -15.78 -9.83 33.39
C HIS A 428 -15.75 -8.75 32.31
N LEU A 429 -16.06 -9.10 31.06
CA LEU A 429 -16.11 -8.16 29.95
C LEU A 429 -17.33 -7.23 29.93
N SER A 430 -18.41 -7.57 30.65
CA SER A 430 -19.64 -6.76 30.76
C SER A 430 -19.62 -5.82 31.97
N GLY A 431 -18.73 -6.03 32.94
CA GLY A 431 -18.62 -5.26 34.16
C GLY A 431 -17.56 -4.14 34.15
N GLY A 432 -16.89 -3.88 33.01
CA GLY A 432 -15.86 -2.85 32.86
C GLY A 432 -16.22 -1.77 31.82
#